data_3fd6f94f229c22de428aacd1ee9692ff
#
_entry.id   3fd6f94f229c22de428aacd1ee9692ff
#
_cell.length_a   1.000
_cell.length_b   1.000
_cell.length_c   1.000
_cell.angle_alpha   90.00
_cell.angle_beta   90.00
_cell.angle_gamma   90.00
#
_symmetry.space_group_name_H-M   'P 1'
#
loop_
_entity.id
_entity.type
_entity.pdbx_description
1 polymer ?
#
loop_
_entity_poly.entity_id
_entity_poly.type
_entity_poly.pdbx_seq_one_letter_code
_entity_poly.pdbx_strand_id
1 'polypeptide(L)'
;MHESLKMISVALPLIALLILLSFLVRRIRQAKRIITDRNGMKKISASPSIFGENGGKTWFYDDQFLYEVKNNATRKIALANIIKIGPGNTEINSRRVWIVIYRDGANEKQVQFYNNLTLWNHNFTAFLVAVIRANPDAVVKERAILNV
;
A
#
# COMPACT_ATOMS: atom_id res chain seq x y z
N MET A 1 12.91 -14.23 52.66
CA MET A 1 11.87 -14.77 51.74
C MET A 1 10.89 -13.75 51.22
N HIS A 2 10.40 -12.81 52.03
CA HIS A 2 9.41 -11.80 51.58
C HIS A 2 9.93 -10.74 50.63
N GLU A 3 11.21 -10.37 50.69
CA GLU A 3 11.81 -9.37 49.77
C GLU A 3 12.03 -9.90 48.35
N SER A 4 12.43 -11.17 48.24
CA SER A 4 12.60 -11.81 46.94
C SER A 4 11.27 -11.93 46.15
N LEU A 5 10.18 -12.21 46.86
CA LEU A 5 8.82 -12.25 46.29
C LEU A 5 8.34 -10.88 45.79
N LYS A 6 8.66 -9.80 46.52
CA LYS A 6 8.32 -8.42 46.08
C LYS A 6 9.12 -8.01 44.83
N MET A 7 10.41 -8.36 44.76
CA MET A 7 11.21 -8.09 43.57
C MET A 7 10.70 -8.84 42.33
N ILE A 8 10.28 -10.09 42.49
CA ILE A 8 9.71 -10.88 41.39
C ILE A 8 8.37 -10.31 40.91
N SER A 9 7.51 -9.84 41.81
CA SER A 9 6.19 -9.26 41.48
C SER A 9 6.30 -7.96 40.69
N VAL A 10 7.38 -7.18 40.84
CA VAL A 10 7.63 -5.97 40.07
C VAL A 10 8.40 -6.25 38.76
N ALA A 11 9.33 -7.21 38.80
CA ALA A 11 10.13 -7.56 37.62
C ALA A 11 9.31 -8.24 36.52
N LEU A 12 8.34 -9.07 36.90
CA LEU A 12 7.54 -9.85 35.96
C LEU A 12 6.68 -8.98 34.99
N PRO A 13 5.94 -7.96 35.46
CA PRO A 13 5.19 -7.06 34.58
C PRO A 13 6.12 -6.19 33.71
N LEU A 14 7.32 -5.84 34.21
CA LEU A 14 8.28 -5.06 33.44
C LEU A 14 8.87 -5.87 32.27
N ILE A 15 9.19 -7.14 32.50
CA ILE A 15 9.64 -8.07 31.45
C ILE A 15 8.52 -8.31 30.43
N ALA A 16 7.27 -8.52 30.88
CA ALA A 16 6.12 -8.67 30.00
C ALA A 16 5.90 -7.42 29.13
N LEU A 17 6.04 -6.23 29.70
CA LEU A 17 5.95 -4.97 28.98
C LEU A 17 7.05 -4.83 27.91
N LEU A 18 8.30 -5.18 28.23
CA LEU A 18 9.42 -5.15 27.29
C LEU A 18 9.23 -6.15 26.14
N ILE A 19 8.70 -7.34 26.43
CA ILE A 19 8.36 -8.33 25.40
C ILE A 19 7.26 -7.81 24.51
N LEU A 20 6.20 -7.20 25.07
CA LEU A 20 5.10 -6.60 24.32
C LEU A 20 5.60 -5.44 23.42
N LEU A 21 6.44 -4.56 23.97
CA LEU A 21 7.05 -3.47 23.22
C LEU A 21 7.94 -3.98 22.09
N SER A 22 8.74 -5.00 22.35
CA SER A 22 9.60 -5.61 21.33
C SER A 22 8.79 -6.26 20.21
N PHE A 23 7.64 -6.86 20.54
CA PHE A 23 6.70 -7.43 19.58
C PHE A 23 6.02 -6.35 18.74
N LEU A 24 5.59 -5.24 19.36
CA LEU A 24 5.03 -4.06 18.70
C LEU A 24 6.05 -3.42 17.76
N VAL A 25 7.29 -3.21 18.22
CA VAL A 25 8.39 -2.67 17.39
C VAL A 25 8.73 -3.60 16.24
N ARG A 26 8.73 -4.93 16.45
CA ARG A 26 8.90 -5.92 15.38
C ARG A 26 7.76 -5.85 14.36
N ARG A 27 6.52 -5.73 14.81
CA ARG A 27 5.34 -5.62 13.94
C ARG A 27 5.36 -4.33 13.11
N ILE A 28 5.76 -3.20 13.73
CA ILE A 28 5.94 -1.92 13.06
C ILE A 28 7.09 -1.99 12.04
N ARG A 29 8.20 -2.65 12.39
CA ARG A 29 9.33 -2.86 11.45
C ARG A 29 9.01 -3.84 10.32
N GLN A 30 8.17 -4.85 10.54
CA GLN A 30 7.73 -5.76 9.48
C GLN A 30 6.79 -5.08 8.48
N ALA A 31 5.99 -4.10 8.92
CA ALA A 31 5.19 -3.27 8.01
C ALA A 31 6.05 -2.39 7.08
N LYS A 32 7.32 -2.17 7.40
CA LYS A 32 8.30 -1.42 6.59
C LYS A 32 8.96 -2.25 5.48
N ARG A 33 8.87 -3.57 5.50
CA ARG A 33 9.40 -4.37 4.41
C ARG A 33 8.54 -4.13 3.17
N ILE A 34 9.14 -3.43 2.21
CA ILE A 34 8.72 -3.47 0.81
C ILE A 34 8.64 -4.96 0.48
N ILE A 35 7.41 -5.51 0.47
CA ILE A 35 7.20 -6.88 0.06
C ILE A 35 7.33 -6.83 -1.47
N THR A 36 8.57 -6.96 -1.94
CA THR A 36 8.84 -7.31 -3.31
C THR A 36 8.42 -8.77 -3.43
N ASP A 37 7.39 -9.03 -4.21
CA ASP A 37 7.01 -10.38 -4.57
C ASP A 37 8.20 -11.07 -5.29
N ARG A 38 8.21 -12.42 -5.35
CA ARG A 38 9.30 -13.23 -5.93
C ARG A 38 9.74 -12.80 -7.35
N ASN A 39 8.94 -11.98 -8.04
CA ASN A 39 9.13 -11.52 -9.42
C ASN A 39 9.58 -10.04 -9.52
N GLY A 40 10.06 -9.42 -8.45
CA GLY A 40 10.47 -8.00 -8.48
C GLY A 40 9.31 -6.99 -8.46
N MET A 41 8.06 -7.45 -8.46
CA MET A 41 6.88 -6.58 -8.39
C MET A 41 6.73 -5.97 -6.99
N LYS A 42 6.40 -4.67 -6.95
CA LYS A 42 6.21 -3.91 -5.72
C LYS A 42 4.71 -3.77 -5.43
N LYS A 43 4.28 -4.19 -4.25
CA LYS A 43 2.88 -4.12 -3.85
C LYS A 43 2.47 -2.69 -3.49
N ILE A 44 1.40 -2.19 -4.12
CA ILE A 44 0.84 -0.86 -3.84
C ILE A 44 -0.32 -0.96 -2.86
N SER A 45 -1.24 -1.90 -3.10
CA SER A 45 -2.50 -1.99 -2.39
C SER A 45 -3.03 -3.41 -2.33
N ALA A 46 -3.83 -3.68 -1.31
CA ALA A 46 -4.67 -4.86 -1.23
C ALA A 46 -6.00 -4.46 -0.61
N SER A 47 -7.08 -4.78 -1.29
CA SER A 47 -8.43 -4.54 -0.80
C SER A 47 -9.01 -5.84 -0.27
N PRO A 48 -9.47 -5.88 1.00
CA PRO A 48 -10.18 -7.04 1.54
C PRO A 48 -11.41 -7.37 0.70
N SER A 49 -11.79 -8.66 0.66
CA SER A 49 -12.94 -9.14 -0.14
C SER A 49 -14.29 -8.55 0.29
N ILE A 50 -14.37 -8.01 1.50
CA ILE A 50 -15.57 -7.35 2.05
C ILE A 50 -15.92 -6.01 1.40
N PHE A 51 -15.06 -5.45 0.54
CA PHE A 51 -15.26 -4.13 -0.10
C PHE A 51 -15.91 -4.22 -1.49
N GLY A 52 -16.91 -5.08 -1.68
CA GLY A 52 -17.71 -5.13 -2.91
C GLY A 52 -16.89 -5.43 -4.17
N GLU A 53 -17.15 -4.72 -5.27
CA GLU A 53 -16.48 -4.95 -6.57
C GLU A 53 -14.95 -4.81 -6.54
N ASN A 54 -14.42 -4.01 -5.63
CA ASN A 54 -12.99 -3.83 -5.43
C ASN A 54 -12.40 -4.82 -4.41
N GLY A 55 -13.25 -5.66 -3.82
CA GLY A 55 -12.84 -6.66 -2.84
C GLY A 55 -11.96 -7.75 -3.43
N GLY A 56 -10.99 -8.22 -2.65
CA GLY A 56 -10.09 -9.30 -3.05
C GLY A 56 -9.09 -8.95 -4.15
N LYS A 57 -8.99 -7.66 -4.53
CA LYS A 57 -8.00 -7.19 -5.50
C LYS A 57 -6.71 -6.81 -4.82
N THR A 58 -5.60 -7.22 -5.40
CA THR A 58 -4.26 -6.81 -5.00
C THR A 58 -3.57 -6.13 -6.18
N TRP A 59 -2.91 -5.01 -5.89
CA TRP A 59 -2.26 -4.19 -6.90
C TRP A 59 -0.75 -4.21 -6.69
N PHE A 60 -0.04 -4.47 -7.79
CA PHE A 60 1.42 -4.46 -7.86
C PHE A 60 1.87 -3.61 -9.04
N TYR A 61 3.12 -3.22 -9.06
CA TYR A 61 3.75 -2.61 -10.23
C TYR A 61 5.21 -3.03 -10.33
N ASP A 62 5.73 -2.93 -11.53
CA ASP A 62 7.16 -2.95 -11.85
C ASP A 62 7.53 -1.70 -12.67
N ASP A 63 8.65 -1.71 -13.35
CA ASP A 63 9.10 -0.56 -14.14
C ASP A 63 8.31 -0.37 -15.45
N GLN A 64 7.46 -1.33 -15.86
CA GLN A 64 6.73 -1.32 -17.12
C GLN A 64 5.23 -1.39 -16.96
N PHE A 65 4.72 -2.10 -15.95
CA PHE A 65 3.31 -2.43 -15.83
C PHE A 65 2.76 -2.20 -14.43
N LEU A 66 1.49 -1.82 -14.41
CA LEU A 66 0.59 -1.94 -13.24
C LEU A 66 -0.17 -3.26 -13.36
N TYR A 67 -0.19 -4.04 -12.30
CA TYR A 67 -0.83 -5.35 -12.24
C TYR A 67 -2.02 -5.31 -11.29
N GLU A 68 -3.16 -5.77 -11.76
CA GLU A 68 -4.34 -6.08 -10.94
C GLU A 68 -4.44 -7.58 -10.81
N VAL A 69 -4.38 -8.11 -9.60
CA VAL A 69 -4.55 -9.53 -9.32
C VAL A 69 -5.86 -9.73 -8.57
N LYS A 70 -6.76 -10.53 -9.15
CA LYS A 70 -8.05 -10.92 -8.54
C LYS A 70 -8.32 -12.39 -8.86
N ASN A 71 -8.59 -13.22 -7.84
CA ASN A 71 -8.97 -14.62 -8.00
C ASN A 71 -8.05 -15.40 -8.96
N ASN A 72 -6.74 -15.27 -8.80
CA ASN A 72 -5.71 -15.86 -9.67
C ASN A 72 -5.67 -15.32 -11.11
N ALA A 73 -6.54 -14.40 -11.49
CA ALA A 73 -6.44 -13.68 -12.76
C ALA A 73 -5.59 -12.44 -12.60
N THR A 74 -4.68 -12.21 -13.55
CA THR A 74 -3.81 -11.03 -13.57
C THR A 74 -4.10 -10.20 -14.80
N ARG A 75 -4.48 -8.93 -14.60
CA ARG A 75 -4.56 -7.92 -15.65
C ARG A 75 -3.31 -7.06 -15.61
N LYS A 76 -2.73 -6.78 -16.78
CA LYS A 76 -1.58 -5.90 -16.95
C LYS A 76 -2.02 -4.61 -17.63
N ILE A 77 -1.54 -3.48 -17.13
CA ILE A 77 -1.75 -2.15 -17.69
C ILE A 77 -0.37 -1.53 -17.87
N ALA A 78 0.01 -1.21 -19.10
CA ALA A 78 1.30 -0.58 -19.37
C ALA A 78 1.33 0.81 -18.70
N LEU A 79 2.41 1.13 -17.98
CA LEU A 79 2.56 2.44 -17.32
C LEU A 79 2.57 3.58 -18.36
N ALA A 80 3.12 3.34 -19.53
CA ALA A 80 3.11 4.31 -20.64
C ALA A 80 1.70 4.66 -21.14
N ASN A 81 0.73 3.78 -20.92
CA ASN A 81 -0.66 4.03 -21.33
C ASN A 81 -1.47 4.78 -20.26
N ILE A 82 -0.93 4.98 -19.07
CA ILE A 82 -1.60 5.71 -18.01
C ILE A 82 -1.58 7.20 -18.34
N ILE A 83 -2.76 7.81 -18.44
CA ILE A 83 -2.90 9.23 -18.80
C ILE A 83 -3.24 10.12 -17.60
N LYS A 84 -3.84 9.52 -16.55
CA LYS A 84 -4.19 10.28 -15.35
C LYS A 84 -4.21 9.41 -14.12
N ILE A 85 -3.67 9.95 -13.03
CA ILE A 85 -3.80 9.39 -11.68
C ILE A 85 -4.27 10.49 -10.75
N GLY A 86 -5.29 10.20 -9.95
CA GLY A 86 -5.77 11.17 -8.97
C GLY A 86 -6.65 10.54 -7.90
N PRO A 87 -6.87 11.30 -6.81
CA PRO A 87 -7.78 10.86 -5.76
C PRO A 87 -9.22 10.88 -6.27
N GLY A 88 -9.97 9.83 -5.94
CA GLY A 88 -11.42 9.81 -6.10
C GLY A 88 -12.14 10.56 -4.98
N ASN A 89 -13.44 10.71 -5.13
CA ASN A 89 -14.30 11.41 -4.16
C ASN A 89 -14.71 10.53 -2.97
N THR A 90 -14.42 9.23 -3.04
CA THR A 90 -14.82 8.27 -2.00
C THR A 90 -13.70 8.06 -1.00
N GLU A 91 -14.04 8.22 0.27
CA GLU A 91 -13.17 7.89 1.41
C GLU A 91 -13.89 6.88 2.29
N ILE A 92 -13.24 5.75 2.58
CA ILE A 92 -13.78 4.70 3.46
C ILE A 92 -12.73 4.41 4.53
N ASN A 93 -13.11 4.53 5.81
CA ASN A 93 -12.24 4.31 6.96
C ASN A 93 -10.92 5.10 6.87
N SER A 94 -11.00 6.39 6.55
CA SER A 94 -9.84 7.28 6.34
C SER A 94 -8.91 6.85 5.22
N ARG A 95 -9.37 5.98 4.32
CA ARG A 95 -8.64 5.55 3.13
C ARG A 95 -9.28 6.14 1.90
N ARG A 96 -8.50 6.88 1.15
CA ARG A 96 -8.95 7.48 -0.10
C ARG A 96 -8.79 6.49 -1.25
N VAL A 97 -9.82 6.46 -2.10
CA VAL A 97 -9.75 5.77 -3.39
C VAL A 97 -8.85 6.55 -4.33
N TRP A 98 -7.99 5.85 -5.05
CA TRP A 98 -7.22 6.39 -6.15
C TRP A 98 -7.74 5.83 -7.47
N ILE A 99 -7.88 6.72 -8.45
CA ILE A 99 -8.36 6.41 -9.78
C ILE A 99 -7.19 6.52 -10.75
N VAL A 100 -6.99 5.47 -11.53
CA VAL A 100 -6.02 5.42 -12.63
C VAL A 100 -6.80 5.33 -13.93
N ILE A 101 -6.64 6.30 -14.82
CA ILE A 101 -7.20 6.33 -16.16
C ILE A 101 -6.10 5.98 -17.15
N TYR A 102 -6.38 5.06 -18.04
CA TYR A 102 -5.42 4.58 -19.03
C TYR A 102 -6.07 4.32 -20.38
N ARG A 103 -5.28 4.35 -21.44
CA ARG A 103 -5.70 4.00 -22.80
C ARG A 103 -5.60 2.50 -23.02
N ASP A 104 -6.65 1.93 -23.60
CA ASP A 104 -6.69 0.55 -24.06
C ASP A 104 -7.17 0.56 -25.52
N GLY A 105 -6.22 0.62 -26.44
CA GLY A 105 -6.49 0.96 -27.83
C GLY A 105 -7.03 2.38 -27.99
N ALA A 106 -8.18 2.51 -28.62
CA ALA A 106 -8.87 3.80 -28.81
C ALA A 106 -9.72 4.24 -27.61
N ASN A 107 -9.91 3.37 -26.61
CA ASN A 107 -10.81 3.62 -25.48
C ASN A 107 -10.04 4.03 -24.23
N GLU A 108 -10.63 4.94 -23.46
CA GLU A 108 -10.19 5.23 -22.11
C GLU A 108 -10.89 4.29 -21.13
N LYS A 109 -10.11 3.67 -20.27
CA LYS A 109 -10.58 2.80 -19.18
C LYS A 109 -10.09 3.34 -17.86
N GLN A 110 -10.79 2.99 -16.79
CA GLN A 110 -10.37 3.34 -15.45
C GLN A 110 -10.31 2.13 -14.54
N VAL A 111 -9.39 2.18 -13.60
CA VAL A 111 -9.30 1.28 -12.46
C VAL A 111 -9.17 2.10 -11.19
N GLN A 112 -9.56 1.49 -10.08
CA GLN A 112 -9.50 2.15 -8.79
C GLN A 112 -8.99 1.20 -7.70
N PHE A 113 -8.25 1.75 -6.77
CA PHE A 113 -7.77 1.02 -5.60
C PHE A 113 -7.66 1.93 -4.38
N TYR A 114 -7.67 1.31 -3.21
CA TYR A 114 -7.44 2.03 -1.97
C TYR A 114 -5.95 2.12 -1.71
N ASN A 115 -5.47 3.33 -1.50
CA ASN A 115 -4.09 3.50 -1.09
C ASN A 115 -3.96 3.09 0.40
N ASN A 116 -3.18 2.06 0.65
CA ASN A 116 -2.74 1.71 1.99
C ASN A 116 -1.56 2.62 2.38
N LEU A 117 -1.83 3.94 2.49
CA LEU A 117 -0.87 4.88 3.06
C LEU A 117 -0.69 4.54 4.54
N THR A 118 0.29 3.72 4.80
CA THR A 118 0.98 3.79 6.08
C THR A 118 2.16 4.75 5.88
N LEU A 119 2.52 5.51 6.90
CA LEU A 119 3.71 6.40 6.94
C LEU A 119 5.01 5.73 6.42
N TRP A 120 4.97 4.45 6.13
CA TRP A 120 6.09 3.59 5.81
C TRP A 120 5.98 2.91 4.44
N ASN A 121 4.88 3.08 3.70
CA ASN A 121 4.74 2.47 2.39
C ASN A 121 5.04 3.48 1.29
N HIS A 122 6.31 3.56 0.92
CA HIS A 122 6.78 4.42 -0.18
C HIS A 122 6.48 3.85 -1.57
N ASN A 123 5.91 2.63 -1.68
CA ASN A 123 5.66 1.99 -2.96
C ASN A 123 4.68 2.77 -3.83
N PHE A 124 3.68 3.42 -3.21
CA PHE A 124 2.74 4.22 -3.98
C PHE A 124 3.40 5.47 -4.58
N THR A 125 4.19 6.20 -3.80
CA THR A 125 4.95 7.35 -4.32
C THR A 125 5.92 6.92 -5.41
N ALA A 126 6.62 5.80 -5.20
CA ALA A 126 7.52 5.25 -6.22
C ALA A 126 6.77 4.79 -7.48
N PHE A 127 5.53 4.30 -7.36
CA PHE A 127 4.65 4.01 -8.50
C PHE A 127 4.31 5.28 -9.28
N LEU A 128 3.95 6.39 -8.61
CA LEU A 128 3.67 7.67 -9.28
C LEU A 128 4.89 8.15 -10.07
N VAL A 129 6.08 8.05 -9.49
CA VAL A 129 7.35 8.38 -10.18
C VAL A 129 7.58 7.47 -11.39
N ALA A 130 7.32 6.16 -11.26
CA ALA A 130 7.45 5.22 -12.37
C ALA A 130 6.50 5.56 -13.52
N VAL A 131 5.26 5.96 -13.22
CA VAL A 131 4.30 6.41 -14.24
C VAL A 131 4.78 7.66 -14.96
N ILE A 132 5.21 8.69 -14.23
CA ILE A 132 5.73 9.94 -14.84
C ILE A 132 6.95 9.65 -15.72
N ARG A 133 7.80 8.71 -15.31
CA ARG A 133 8.96 8.29 -16.13
C ARG A 133 8.54 7.56 -17.41
N ALA A 134 7.52 6.70 -17.33
CA ALA A 134 7.02 5.93 -18.47
C ALA A 134 6.15 6.77 -19.42
N ASN A 135 5.41 7.74 -18.89
CA ASN A 135 4.59 8.69 -19.64
C ASN A 135 4.71 10.09 -18.99
N PRO A 136 5.61 10.95 -19.50
CA PRO A 136 5.78 12.32 -18.98
C PRO A 136 4.54 13.20 -19.10
N ASP A 137 3.63 12.90 -20.04
CA ASP A 137 2.39 13.64 -20.24
C ASP A 137 1.26 13.20 -19.29
N ALA A 138 1.50 12.19 -18.48
CA ALA A 138 0.50 11.71 -17.52
C ALA A 138 0.21 12.78 -16.46
N VAL A 139 -1.08 13.08 -16.27
CA VAL A 139 -1.53 14.02 -15.24
C VAL A 139 -1.59 13.29 -13.89
N VAL A 140 -0.58 13.46 -13.06
CA VAL A 140 -0.56 12.94 -11.70
C VAL A 140 -0.95 14.04 -10.73
N LYS A 141 -2.14 13.93 -10.14
CA LYS A 141 -2.58 14.86 -9.10
C LYS A 141 -1.99 14.41 -7.76
N GLU A 142 -0.82 14.91 -7.44
CA GLU A 142 -0.35 14.93 -6.07
C GLU A 142 -1.25 15.88 -5.27
N ARG A 143 -2.12 15.35 -4.43
CA ARG A 143 -2.43 16.11 -3.23
C ARG A 143 -1.23 15.94 -2.32
N ALA A 144 -0.53 17.07 -2.16
CA ALA A 144 0.65 17.20 -1.34
C ALA A 144 0.62 16.30 -0.12
N ILE A 145 1.55 15.39 -0.08
CA ILE A 145 2.06 14.75 1.15
C ILE A 145 2.76 15.84 2.02
N LEU A 146 2.59 17.10 1.68
CA LEU A 146 3.20 18.28 2.28
C LEU A 146 2.17 19.11 3.05
N ASN A 147 1.37 18.46 3.90
CA ASN A 147 0.75 19.11 5.04
C ASN A 147 0.95 18.20 6.25
N VAL A 148 2.17 18.13 6.70
CA VAL A 148 2.54 17.83 8.08
C VAL A 148 3.47 18.94 8.53
#